data_26bfb56552d1ca500fcae6b7e141d010
#
_entry.id   26bfb56552d1ca500fcae6b7e141d010
#
_cell.length_a   1.000
_cell.length_b   1.000
_cell.length_c   1.000
_cell.angle_alpha   90.00
_cell.angle_beta   90.00
_cell.angle_gamma   90.00
#
_symmetry.space_group_name_H-M   'P 1'
#
loop_
_entity.id
_entity.type
_entity.pdbx_description
1 polymer ?
#
loop_
_entity_poly.entity_id
_entity_poly.type
_entity_poly.pdbx_seq_one_letter_code
_entity_poly.pdbx_strand_id
1 'polypeptide(L)'
;MKVLIFDTETTGLPDGKNPSIYDTQKWPHIIQLSYIIYDSETNDIVTLEDDYISIEDDVIIQPESQKVHNISRELLSSKGIPIEHALEKFNRFSDMSDVL
;
A
#
# COMPACT_ATOMS: atom_id res chain seq x y z
N MET A 1 6.06 -16.02 17.06
CA MET A 1 6.55 -15.62 15.72
C MET A 1 6.06 -14.22 15.41
N LYS A 2 6.82 -13.52 14.61
CA LYS A 2 6.44 -12.18 14.15
C LYS A 2 5.76 -12.26 12.80
N VAL A 3 4.54 -11.75 12.72
CA VAL A 3 3.69 -11.80 11.53
C VAL A 3 3.49 -10.38 11.01
N LEU A 4 3.80 -10.16 9.73
CA LEU A 4 3.52 -8.89 9.06
C LEU A 4 2.15 -8.99 8.40
N ILE A 5 1.24 -8.10 8.78
CA ILE A 5 -0.10 -8.01 8.22
C ILE A 5 -0.22 -6.66 7.52
N PHE A 6 -0.59 -6.68 6.25
CA PHE A 6 -0.63 -5.45 5.46
C PHE A 6 -1.92 -5.34 4.65
N ASP A 7 -2.24 -4.11 4.29
CA ASP A 7 -3.36 -3.78 3.43
C ASP A 7 -2.99 -2.59 2.54
N THR A 8 -3.58 -2.54 1.36
CA THR A 8 -3.35 -1.45 0.41
C THR A 8 -4.66 -0.85 -0.05
N GLU A 9 -4.61 0.45 -0.38
CA GLU A 9 -5.64 1.11 -1.15
C GLU A 9 -5.03 1.53 -2.48
N THR A 10 -5.81 1.48 -3.54
CA THR A 10 -5.33 1.70 -4.91
C THR A 10 -6.21 2.68 -5.67
N THR A 11 -5.71 3.08 -6.86
CA THR A 11 -6.45 3.97 -7.75
C THR A 11 -7.63 3.27 -8.44
N GLY A 12 -7.68 1.94 -8.44
CA GLY A 12 -8.75 1.21 -9.11
C GLY A 12 -8.49 -0.28 -9.13
N LEU A 13 -9.16 -0.97 -10.02
CA LEU A 13 -8.98 -2.41 -10.24
C LEU A 13 -8.00 -2.65 -11.38
N PRO A 14 -7.39 -3.85 -11.44
CA PRO A 14 -6.56 -4.22 -12.59
C PRO A 14 -7.37 -4.17 -13.89
N ASP A 15 -6.70 -3.82 -14.98
CA ASP A 15 -7.29 -3.76 -16.29
C ASP A 15 -7.32 -5.17 -16.88
N GLY A 16 -8.54 -5.72 -17.07
CA GLY A 16 -8.73 -7.09 -17.53
C GLY A 16 -8.74 -8.08 -16.38
N LYS A 17 -8.84 -9.37 -16.76
CA LYS A 17 -8.97 -10.48 -15.82
C LYS A 17 -7.62 -11.17 -15.66
N ASN A 18 -7.06 -11.13 -14.47
CA ASN A 18 -5.78 -11.75 -14.15
C ASN A 18 -4.62 -11.29 -15.07
N PRO A 19 -4.36 -9.98 -15.20
CA PRO A 19 -3.24 -9.54 -16.02
C PRO A 19 -1.91 -10.04 -15.46
N SER A 20 -0.90 -10.19 -16.33
CA SER A 20 0.43 -10.56 -15.89
C SER A 20 1.01 -9.52 -14.95
N ILE A 21 1.75 -9.96 -13.93
CA ILE A 21 2.43 -9.03 -13.01
C ILE A 21 3.48 -8.18 -13.72
N TYR A 22 3.91 -8.58 -14.91
CA TYR A 22 4.87 -7.82 -15.72
C TYR A 22 4.20 -6.75 -16.58
N ASP A 23 2.88 -6.83 -16.77
CA ASP A 23 2.10 -5.82 -17.49
C ASP A 23 1.74 -4.68 -16.54
N THR A 24 2.72 -3.90 -16.13
CA THR A 24 2.54 -2.88 -15.08
C THR A 24 1.48 -1.84 -15.42
N GLN A 25 1.24 -1.60 -16.71
CA GLN A 25 0.22 -0.64 -17.18
C GLN A 25 -1.20 -1.11 -16.86
N LYS A 26 -1.41 -2.41 -16.66
CA LYS A 26 -2.73 -2.97 -16.37
C LYS A 26 -3.06 -3.02 -14.89
N TRP A 27 -2.10 -2.67 -14.04
CA TRP A 27 -2.28 -2.66 -12.60
C TRP A 27 -2.50 -1.24 -12.09
N PRO A 28 -3.36 -1.08 -11.08
CA PRO A 28 -3.56 0.23 -10.46
C PRO A 28 -2.32 0.64 -9.67
N HIS A 29 -2.27 1.92 -9.31
CA HIS A 29 -1.23 2.45 -8.42
C HIS A 29 -1.66 2.29 -6.98
N ILE A 30 -0.72 1.91 -6.11
CA ILE A 30 -0.94 1.89 -4.67
C ILE A 30 -0.89 3.33 -4.17
N ILE A 31 -1.89 3.76 -3.41
CA ILE A 31 -1.96 5.11 -2.86
C ILE A 31 -1.94 5.13 -1.34
N GLN A 32 -2.09 3.98 -0.70
CA GLN A 32 -1.90 3.83 0.73
C GLN A 32 -1.38 2.43 1.03
N LEU A 33 -0.38 2.36 1.89
CA LEU A 33 0.18 1.09 2.37
C LEU A 33 0.21 1.15 3.88
N SER A 34 -0.55 0.26 4.51
CA SER A 34 -0.66 0.17 5.96
C SER A 34 -0.23 -1.22 6.39
N TYR A 35 0.51 -1.33 7.47
CA TYR A 35 0.90 -2.63 7.99
C TYR A 35 1.24 -2.58 9.46
N ILE A 36 1.13 -3.75 10.07
CA ILE A 36 1.54 -3.99 11.46
C ILE A 36 2.45 -5.20 11.50
N ILE A 37 3.33 -5.23 12.48
CA ILE A 37 4.02 -6.45 12.88
C ILE A 37 3.43 -6.88 14.22
N TYR A 38 2.87 -8.08 14.24
CA TYR A 38 2.25 -8.68 15.41
C TYR A 38 3.14 -9.81 15.91
N ASP A 39 3.41 -9.81 17.22
CA ASP A 39 4.17 -10.88 17.86
C ASP A 39 3.20 -11.84 18.54
N SER A 40 3.12 -13.07 18.04
CA SER A 40 2.20 -14.08 18.56
C SER A 40 2.62 -14.63 19.94
N GLU A 41 3.88 -14.47 20.32
CA GLU A 41 4.35 -14.92 21.64
C GLU A 41 3.93 -13.96 22.74
N THR A 42 4.01 -12.66 22.50
CA THR A 42 3.65 -11.64 23.48
C THR A 42 2.24 -11.10 23.30
N ASN A 43 1.60 -11.40 22.16
CA ASN A 43 0.30 -10.86 21.77
C ASN A 43 0.31 -9.33 21.62
N ASP A 44 1.45 -8.76 21.24
CA ASP A 44 1.61 -7.33 21.10
C ASP A 44 1.81 -6.91 19.66
N ILE A 45 1.37 -5.70 19.34
CA ILE A 45 1.72 -5.02 18.08
C ILE A 45 3.08 -4.38 18.29
N VAL A 46 4.09 -4.85 17.56
CA VAL A 46 5.47 -4.36 17.65
C VAL A 46 5.65 -3.08 16.85
N THR A 47 4.99 -2.99 15.69
CA THR A 47 5.15 -1.88 14.75
C THR A 47 3.81 -1.61 14.07
N LEU A 48 3.51 -0.32 13.90
CA LEU A 48 2.36 0.14 13.11
C LEU A 48 2.87 1.22 12.16
N GLU A 49 2.65 1.03 10.87
CA GLU A 49 3.00 2.00 9.84
C GLU A 49 1.81 2.22 8.89
N ASP A 50 1.65 3.45 8.46
CA ASP A 50 0.57 3.85 7.57
C ASP A 50 1.07 4.99 6.69
N ASP A 51 1.28 4.70 5.41
CA ASP A 51 1.84 5.65 4.46
C ASP A 51 0.89 5.93 3.31
N TYR A 52 0.63 7.21 3.05
CA TYR A 52 0.09 7.65 1.77
C TYR A 52 1.21 7.73 0.75
N ILE A 53 0.89 7.43 -0.50
CA ILE A 53 1.87 7.35 -1.58
C ILE A 53 1.50 8.36 -2.65
N SER A 54 2.46 9.20 -3.04
CA SER A 54 2.25 10.18 -4.09
C SER A 54 2.12 9.51 -5.45
N ILE A 55 1.32 10.12 -6.32
CA ILE A 55 1.10 9.66 -7.69
C ILE A 55 1.37 10.80 -8.66
N GLU A 56 1.70 10.45 -9.90
CA GLU A 56 1.90 11.41 -10.97
C GLU A 56 0.58 12.11 -11.33
N ASP A 57 0.68 13.30 -11.93
CA ASP A 57 -0.49 14.12 -12.26
C ASP A 57 -1.43 13.44 -13.25
N ASP A 58 -0.89 12.59 -14.13
CA ASP A 58 -1.67 11.89 -15.15
C ASP A 58 -2.36 10.63 -14.64
N VAL A 59 -2.07 10.21 -13.41
CA VAL A 59 -2.72 9.03 -12.81
C VAL A 59 -4.12 9.42 -12.33
N ILE A 60 -5.11 8.64 -12.73
CA ILE A 60 -6.51 8.89 -12.40
C ILE A 60 -6.94 7.98 -11.25
N ILE A 61 -7.54 8.56 -10.22
CA ILE A 61 -8.19 7.79 -9.15
C ILE A 61 -9.60 7.44 -9.62
N GLN A 62 -9.91 6.16 -9.76
CA GLN A 62 -11.23 5.73 -10.21
C GLN A 62 -12.30 6.13 -9.18
N PRO A 63 -13.44 6.71 -9.62
CA PRO A 63 -14.46 7.17 -8.68
C PRO A 63 -14.99 6.09 -7.75
N GLU A 64 -15.15 4.86 -8.25
CA GLU A 64 -15.63 3.74 -7.43
C GLU A 64 -14.66 3.42 -6.30
N SER A 65 -13.36 3.45 -6.60
CA SER A 65 -12.33 3.23 -5.58
C SER A 65 -12.31 4.36 -4.57
N GLN A 66 -12.42 5.59 -5.02
CA GLN A 66 -12.41 6.76 -4.12
C GLN A 66 -13.59 6.75 -3.16
N LYS A 67 -14.75 6.26 -3.59
CA LYS A 67 -15.91 6.11 -2.71
C LYS A 67 -15.64 5.14 -1.56
N VAL A 68 -14.81 4.13 -1.80
CA VAL A 68 -14.48 3.13 -0.77
C VAL A 68 -13.46 3.67 0.22
N HIS A 69 -12.36 4.26 -0.25
CA HIS A 69 -11.26 4.64 0.63
C HIS A 69 -11.24 6.12 1.01
N ASN A 70 -11.98 6.98 0.30
CA ASN A 70 -12.06 8.44 0.56
C ASN A 70 -10.71 9.16 0.51
N ILE A 71 -9.74 8.62 -0.24
CA ILE A 71 -8.43 9.26 -0.39
C ILE A 71 -8.48 10.17 -1.60
N SER A 72 -8.27 11.47 -1.37
CA SER A 72 -8.29 12.46 -2.43
C SER A 72 -6.89 12.70 -3.01
N ARG A 73 -6.85 13.24 -4.22
CA ARG A 73 -5.60 13.66 -4.83
C ARG A 73 -4.89 14.72 -3.98
N GLU A 74 -5.64 15.62 -3.38
CA GLU A 74 -5.11 16.67 -2.51
C GLU A 74 -4.40 16.08 -1.30
N LEU A 75 -4.96 15.04 -0.70
CA LEU A 75 -4.35 14.34 0.42
C LEU A 75 -3.02 13.71 0.02
N LEU A 76 -2.98 13.07 -1.16
CA LEU A 76 -1.76 12.46 -1.67
C LEU A 76 -0.68 13.49 -1.99
N SER A 77 -1.08 14.64 -2.51
CA SER A 77 -0.13 15.74 -2.77
C SER A 77 0.45 16.32 -1.49
N SER A 78 -0.35 16.36 -0.44
CA SER A 78 0.04 16.94 0.86
C SER A 78 0.87 15.98 1.71
N LYS A 79 0.49 14.70 1.75
CA LYS A 79 1.06 13.72 2.69
C LYS A 79 1.71 12.51 2.03
N GLY A 80 1.62 12.39 0.70
CA GLY A 80 2.17 11.24 0.00
C GLY A 80 3.69 11.25 -0.02
N ILE A 81 4.27 10.05 0.07
CA ILE A 81 5.70 9.83 -0.10
C ILE A 81 5.93 9.04 -1.38
N PRO A 82 7.14 9.11 -1.97
CA PRO A 82 7.44 8.30 -3.14
C PRO A 82 7.27 6.81 -2.88
N ILE A 83 6.75 6.07 -3.85
CA ILE A 83 6.52 4.62 -3.73
C ILE A 83 7.82 3.88 -3.39
N GLU A 84 8.95 4.31 -3.93
CA GLU A 84 10.24 3.68 -3.66
C GLU A 84 10.59 3.74 -2.17
N HIS A 85 10.30 4.86 -1.52
CA HIS A 85 10.55 5.01 -0.08
C HIS A 85 9.62 4.12 0.74
N ALA A 86 8.35 4.06 0.36
CA ALA A 86 7.37 3.22 1.06
C ALA A 86 7.75 1.73 0.96
N LEU A 87 8.13 1.28 -0.24
CA LEU A 87 8.50 -0.13 -0.45
C LEU A 87 9.83 -0.48 0.22
N GLU A 88 10.79 0.42 0.23
CA GLU A 88 12.05 0.20 0.94
C GLU A 88 11.81 0.01 2.44
N LYS A 89 10.98 0.86 3.03
CA LYS A 89 10.62 0.74 4.44
C LYS A 89 9.85 -0.56 4.70
N PHE A 90 8.90 -0.89 3.84
CA PHE A 90 8.14 -2.14 3.93
C PHE A 90 9.06 -3.36 3.89
N ASN A 91 10.03 -3.37 2.98
CA ASN A 91 11.00 -4.46 2.87
C ASN A 91 11.82 -4.65 4.13
N ARG A 92 12.24 -3.55 4.76
CA ARG A 92 12.99 -3.63 6.03
C ARG A 92 12.19 -4.29 7.13
N PHE A 93 10.90 -3.93 7.26
CA PHE A 93 10.02 -4.55 8.24
C PHE A 93 9.68 -5.99 7.87
N SER A 94 9.53 -6.28 6.58
CA SER A 94 9.30 -7.64 6.12
C SER A 94 10.47 -8.56 6.49
N ASP A 95 11.70 -8.07 6.37
CA ASP A 95 12.90 -8.85 6.75
C ASP A 95 12.95 -9.13 8.26
N MET A 96 12.30 -8.31 9.08
CA MET A 96 12.21 -8.49 10.53
C MET A 96 11.11 -9.47 10.92
N SER A 97 10.28 -9.88 9.98
CA SER A 97 9.10 -10.72 10.24
C SER A 97 9.38 -12.15 9.82
N ASP A 98 8.73 -13.10 10.50
CA ASP A 98 8.86 -14.52 10.17
C ASP A 98 7.95 -14.90 9.01
N VAL A 99 6.77 -14.30 8.92
CA VAL A 99 5.80 -14.55 7.85
C VAL A 99 5.03 -13.26 7.52
N LEU A 100 4.43 -13.27 6.34
CA LEU A 100 3.51 -12.22 5.88
C LEU A 100 2.06 -12.63 6.10
#